data_86b5ae3ca923dfc185e925d373b4f11c
#
_entry.id   86b5ae3ca923dfc185e925d373b4f11c
#
_cell.length_a   1.000
_cell.length_b   1.000
_cell.length_c   1.000
_cell.angle_alpha   90.00
_cell.angle_beta   90.00
_cell.angle_gamma   90.00
#
_symmetry.space_group_name_H-M   'P 1'
#
loop_
_entity.id
_entity.type
_entity.pdbx_description
1 polymer ?
#
loop_
_entity_poly.entity_id
_entity_poly.type
_entity_poly.pdbx_seq_one_letter_code
_entity_poly.pdbx_strand_id
1 'polypeptide(L)'
;MIDRWSHRTLRAWVALSLIFIFQTNASASLTEQNTEKIKKILDELKRQLGIPAQVLAIVVPNNPLVVSVQPLEGRTVFQMSFEEAFLNMLDENDMRAVIAHELGHVWIFTHHPYLQTEELANRIAYRAVTSDSMDRVYEKLRSRQISAGSMAASVRLQ
;
A
#
# COMPACT_ATOMS: atom_id res chain seq x y z
N MET A 1 38.35 49.15 -0.56
CA MET A 1 37.03 49.04 -1.18
C MET A 1 36.76 47.54 -1.26
N ILE A 2 36.19 46.98 -0.21
CA ILE A 2 36.02 45.51 -0.05
C ILE A 2 34.52 45.23 -0.05
N ASP A 3 34.14 44.33 -0.95
CA ASP A 3 32.79 44.02 -1.38
C ASP A 3 31.82 43.57 -0.27
N ARG A 4 30.69 44.26 -0.20
CA ARG A 4 29.57 44.09 0.71
C ARG A 4 28.51 43.07 0.19
N TRP A 5 28.89 42.12 -0.68
CA TRP A 5 27.93 41.29 -1.44
C TRP A 5 27.81 39.83 -0.99
N SER A 6 28.54 39.37 0.02
CA SER A 6 28.59 37.91 0.33
C SER A 6 27.57 37.41 1.34
N HIS A 7 26.86 38.27 2.09
CA HIS A 7 26.03 37.78 3.21
C HIS A 7 24.54 37.57 2.90
N ARG A 8 24.02 38.10 1.77
CA ARG A 8 22.59 37.93 1.42
C ARG A 8 22.30 36.63 0.67
N THR A 9 23.23 36.11 -0.10
CA THR A 9 23.08 34.88 -0.86
C THR A 9 23.22 33.64 0.01
N LEU A 10 24.06 33.67 1.05
CA LEU A 10 24.26 32.54 1.95
C LEU A 10 23.01 32.22 2.80
N ARG A 11 22.24 33.25 3.21
CA ARG A 11 21.01 33.08 3.99
C ARG A 11 19.85 32.44 3.20
N ALA A 12 19.76 32.70 1.89
CA ALA A 12 18.74 32.13 1.02
C ALA A 12 18.95 30.61 0.80
N TRP A 13 20.18 30.16 0.67
CA TRP A 13 20.51 28.75 0.46
C TRP A 13 20.31 27.89 1.71
N VAL A 14 20.59 28.43 2.89
CA VAL A 14 20.36 27.70 4.16
C VAL A 14 18.87 27.51 4.43
N ALA A 15 18.02 28.49 4.11
CA ALA A 15 16.58 28.38 4.28
C ALA A 15 15.95 27.33 3.33
N LEU A 16 16.41 27.26 2.07
CA LEU A 16 15.94 26.24 1.11
C LEU A 16 16.37 24.82 1.51
N SER A 17 17.58 24.64 2.03
CA SER A 17 18.09 23.33 2.46
C SER A 17 17.33 22.79 3.67
N LEU A 18 16.92 23.65 4.61
CA LEU A 18 16.13 23.26 5.78
C LEU A 18 14.71 22.82 5.42
N ILE A 19 14.07 23.45 4.42
CA ILE A 19 12.73 23.05 3.95
C ILE A 19 12.79 21.67 3.30
N PHE A 20 13.83 21.34 2.55
CA PHE A 20 13.99 20.05 1.89
C PHE A 20 14.21 18.88 2.90
N ILE A 21 14.96 19.13 3.97
CA ILE A 21 15.22 18.16 5.04
C ILE A 21 13.93 17.86 5.85
N PHE A 22 13.08 18.86 6.07
CA PHE A 22 11.80 18.64 6.78
C PHE A 22 10.79 17.83 5.98
N GLN A 23 10.75 17.96 4.66
CA GLN A 23 9.83 17.18 3.80
C GLN A 23 10.23 15.70 3.71
N THR A 24 11.51 15.38 3.67
CA THR A 24 11.98 13.99 3.61
C THR A 24 11.73 13.22 4.91
N ASN A 25 11.82 13.86 6.06
CA ASN A 25 11.57 13.23 7.35
C ASN A 25 10.07 12.94 7.59
N ALA A 26 9.17 13.79 7.11
CA ALA A 26 7.72 13.59 7.26
C ALA A 26 7.22 12.39 6.42
N SER A 27 7.69 12.24 5.19
CA SER A 27 7.31 11.11 4.33
C SER A 27 7.85 9.77 4.86
N ALA A 28 9.08 9.73 5.33
CA ALA A 28 9.67 8.53 5.94
C ALA A 28 8.89 8.09 7.19
N SER A 29 8.48 9.03 8.04
CA SER A 29 7.69 8.77 9.26
C SER A 29 6.31 8.20 8.94
N LEU A 30 5.61 8.71 7.92
CA LEU A 30 4.29 8.20 7.51
C LEU A 30 4.38 6.78 6.95
N THR A 31 5.39 6.49 6.16
CA THR A 31 5.62 5.16 5.59
C THR A 31 5.93 4.14 6.69
N GLU A 32 6.72 4.51 7.70
CA GLU A 32 7.04 3.67 8.84
C GLU A 32 5.80 3.37 9.70
N GLN A 33 4.98 4.38 10.01
CA GLN A 33 3.71 4.20 10.72
C GLN A 33 2.74 3.29 9.96
N ASN A 34 2.63 3.46 8.64
CA ASN A 34 1.78 2.61 7.82
C ASN A 34 2.28 1.16 7.81
N THR A 35 3.59 0.95 7.75
CA THR A 35 4.21 -0.38 7.77
C THR A 35 3.92 -1.12 9.08
N GLU A 36 4.08 -0.47 10.23
CA GLU A 36 3.76 -1.05 11.53
C GLU A 36 2.27 -1.35 11.68
N LYS A 37 1.41 -0.47 11.20
CA LYS A 37 -0.03 -0.67 11.20
C LYS A 37 -0.44 -1.88 10.33
N ILE A 38 0.09 -1.96 9.12
CA ILE A 38 -0.11 -3.10 8.21
C ILE A 38 0.31 -4.40 8.90
N LYS A 39 1.50 -4.44 9.49
CA LYS A 39 2.03 -5.62 10.16
C LYS A 39 1.13 -6.10 11.30
N LYS A 40 0.66 -5.18 12.14
CA LYS A 40 -0.26 -5.51 13.23
C LYS A 40 -1.56 -6.13 12.72
N ILE A 41 -2.18 -5.50 11.72
CA ILE A 41 -3.42 -5.98 11.11
C ILE A 41 -3.20 -7.34 10.43
N LEU A 42 -2.10 -7.49 9.71
CA LEU A 42 -1.71 -8.72 9.02
C LEU A 42 -1.58 -9.90 10.01
N ASP A 43 -0.86 -9.71 11.11
CA ASP A 43 -0.63 -10.74 12.12
C ASP A 43 -1.95 -11.14 12.81
N GLU A 44 -2.85 -10.19 13.04
CA GLU A 44 -4.17 -10.44 13.61
C GLU A 44 -5.05 -11.25 12.65
N LEU A 45 -5.15 -10.82 11.40
CA LEU A 45 -5.98 -11.47 10.37
C LEU A 45 -5.45 -12.85 10.01
N LYS A 46 -4.14 -13.05 9.94
CA LYS A 46 -3.54 -14.38 9.74
C LYS A 46 -3.98 -15.37 10.81
N ARG A 47 -3.98 -14.97 12.07
CA ARG A 47 -4.46 -15.82 13.18
C ARG A 47 -5.95 -16.12 13.04
N GLN A 48 -6.77 -15.11 12.74
CA GLN A 48 -8.20 -15.24 12.58
C GLN A 48 -8.59 -16.15 11.43
N LEU A 49 -7.87 -16.07 10.30
CA LEU A 49 -8.12 -16.87 9.10
C LEU A 49 -7.40 -18.24 9.12
N GLY A 50 -6.58 -18.52 10.12
CA GLY A 50 -5.83 -19.76 10.24
C GLY A 50 -4.75 -19.93 9.16
N ILE A 51 -4.02 -18.85 8.81
CA ILE A 51 -2.99 -18.84 7.79
C ILE A 51 -1.61 -18.97 8.44
N PRO A 52 -0.95 -20.14 8.37
CA PRO A 52 0.37 -20.34 8.98
C PRO A 52 1.50 -19.77 8.13
N ALA A 53 1.27 -19.52 6.82
CA ALA A 53 2.29 -19.02 5.90
C ALA A 53 2.87 -17.70 6.38
N GLN A 54 4.16 -17.48 6.13
CA GLN A 54 4.79 -16.19 6.35
C GLN A 54 4.34 -15.21 5.26
N VAL A 55 3.94 -14.00 5.64
CA VAL A 55 3.57 -12.94 4.70
C VAL A 55 4.37 -11.69 5.03
N LEU A 56 5.14 -11.22 4.06
CA LEU A 56 5.96 -10.01 4.13
C LEU A 56 5.20 -8.88 3.45
N ALA A 57 4.89 -7.82 4.17
CA ALA A 57 4.24 -6.64 3.61
C ALA A 57 5.29 -5.60 3.22
N ILE A 58 5.17 -5.05 2.00
CA ILE A 58 5.99 -3.95 1.51
C ILE A 58 5.12 -2.85 0.92
N VAL A 59 5.58 -1.60 1.06
CA VAL A 59 4.99 -0.45 0.39
C VAL A 59 5.88 -0.06 -0.77
N VAL A 60 5.30 0.12 -1.95
CA VAL A 60 6.01 0.46 -3.19
C VAL A 60 5.40 1.70 -3.82
N PRO A 61 6.22 2.53 -4.52
CA PRO A 61 5.71 3.75 -5.16
C PRO A 61 4.68 3.48 -6.25
N ASN A 62 4.79 2.34 -6.94
CA ASN A 62 3.92 1.95 -8.04
C ASN A 62 3.68 0.44 -8.02
N ASN A 63 2.41 0.04 -8.03
CA ASN A 63 1.97 -1.34 -8.22
C ASN A 63 0.81 -1.36 -9.23
N PRO A 64 0.98 -1.96 -10.43
CA PRO A 64 -0.07 -2.01 -11.44
C PRO A 64 -1.38 -2.64 -10.96
N LEU A 65 -1.32 -3.54 -9.99
CA LEU A 65 -2.48 -4.17 -9.35
C LEU A 65 -2.97 -3.40 -8.11
N VAL A 66 -2.32 -2.27 -7.80
CA VAL A 66 -2.59 -1.41 -6.63
C VAL A 66 -2.26 -2.11 -5.31
N VAL A 67 -2.83 -3.27 -5.05
CA VAL A 67 -2.42 -4.22 -4.01
C VAL A 67 -2.31 -5.60 -4.66
N SER A 68 -1.36 -6.39 -4.21
CA SER A 68 -1.15 -7.73 -4.75
C SER A 68 -0.41 -8.61 -3.76
N VAL A 69 -0.68 -9.92 -3.82
CA VAL A 69 0.10 -10.93 -3.10
C VAL A 69 0.67 -11.95 -4.07
N GLN A 70 1.93 -12.32 -3.88
CA GLN A 70 2.60 -13.31 -4.70
C GLN A 70 3.40 -14.28 -3.83
N PRO A 71 3.46 -15.57 -4.20
CA PRO A 71 4.32 -16.52 -3.51
C PRO A 71 5.80 -16.19 -3.83
N LEU A 72 6.63 -16.29 -2.80
CA LEU A 72 8.07 -16.36 -2.92
C LEU A 72 8.50 -17.83 -2.95
N GLU A 73 9.78 -18.10 -2.66
CA GLU A 73 10.33 -19.45 -2.69
C GLU A 73 9.52 -20.46 -1.84
N GLY A 74 9.26 -21.63 -2.42
CA GLY A 74 8.65 -22.78 -1.73
C GLY A 74 7.17 -22.64 -1.36
N ARG A 75 6.47 -21.57 -1.75
CA ARG A 75 5.06 -21.30 -1.41
C ARG A 75 4.75 -21.26 0.09
N THR A 76 5.76 -21.11 0.92
CA THR A 76 5.62 -20.96 2.38
C THR A 76 5.76 -19.51 2.82
N VAL A 77 6.36 -18.69 1.97
CA VAL A 77 6.55 -17.25 2.15
C VAL A 77 5.87 -16.51 1.01
N PHE A 78 5.11 -15.47 1.35
CA PHE A 78 4.40 -14.61 0.40
C PHE A 78 4.85 -13.17 0.58
N GLN A 79 4.84 -12.40 -0.50
CA GLN A 79 5.02 -10.96 -0.47
C GLN A 79 3.71 -10.27 -0.82
N MET A 80 3.24 -9.41 0.07
CA MET A 80 2.08 -8.54 -0.15
C MET A 80 2.57 -7.13 -0.39
N SER A 81 2.29 -6.58 -1.57
CA SER A 81 2.77 -5.28 -2.03
C SER A 81 1.63 -4.27 -2.09
N PHE A 82 1.81 -3.11 -1.48
CA PHE A 82 0.85 -2.01 -1.47
C PHE A 82 1.39 -0.83 -2.27
N GLU A 83 0.59 -0.25 -3.17
CA GLU A 83 0.90 1.04 -3.76
C GLU A 83 0.74 2.14 -2.71
N GLU A 84 1.77 2.98 -2.53
CA GLU A 84 1.79 4.03 -1.52
C GLU A 84 0.62 5.01 -1.66
N ALA A 85 0.33 5.44 -2.89
CA ALA A 85 -0.75 6.39 -3.15
C ALA A 85 -2.13 5.82 -2.78
N PHE A 86 -2.38 4.54 -3.02
CA PHE A 86 -3.61 3.87 -2.64
C PHE A 86 -3.70 3.66 -1.12
N LEU A 87 -2.60 3.23 -0.51
CA LEU A 87 -2.53 3.02 0.94
C LEU A 87 -2.93 4.28 1.72
N ASN A 88 -2.52 5.46 1.23
CA ASN A 88 -2.86 6.76 1.83
C ASN A 88 -4.35 7.14 1.69
N MET A 89 -5.13 6.44 0.87
CA MET A 89 -6.58 6.63 0.73
C MET A 89 -7.39 5.76 1.70
N LEU A 90 -6.76 4.77 2.34
CA LEU A 90 -7.43 3.79 3.17
C LEU A 90 -7.53 4.25 4.62
N ASP A 91 -8.71 4.10 5.22
CA ASP A 91 -8.85 4.08 6.66
C ASP A 91 -8.45 2.70 7.23
N GLU A 92 -8.54 2.52 8.53
CA GLU A 92 -8.14 1.26 9.17
C GLU A 92 -9.04 0.09 8.78
N ASN A 93 -10.35 0.31 8.64
CA ASN A 93 -11.29 -0.75 8.25
C ASN A 93 -11.09 -1.14 6.79
N ASP A 94 -10.81 -0.18 5.91
CA ASP A 94 -10.49 -0.44 4.51
C ASP A 94 -9.17 -1.21 4.39
N MET A 95 -8.15 -0.83 5.17
CA MET A 95 -6.87 -1.54 5.22
C MET A 95 -7.04 -2.99 5.69
N ARG A 96 -7.88 -3.23 6.72
CA ARG A 96 -8.24 -4.58 7.15
C ARG A 96 -8.92 -5.37 6.04
N ALA A 97 -9.85 -4.74 5.30
CA ALA A 97 -10.56 -5.40 4.21
C ALA A 97 -9.62 -5.79 3.07
N VAL A 98 -8.73 -4.90 2.64
CA VAL A 98 -7.71 -5.19 1.62
C VAL A 98 -6.79 -6.33 2.07
N ILE A 99 -6.25 -6.27 3.28
CA ILE A 99 -5.35 -7.31 3.79
C ILE A 99 -6.08 -8.65 3.92
N ALA A 100 -7.34 -8.66 4.37
CA ALA A 100 -8.13 -9.88 4.46
C ALA A 100 -8.38 -10.52 3.09
N HIS A 101 -8.63 -9.72 2.05
CA HIS A 101 -8.78 -10.17 0.68
C HIS A 101 -7.50 -10.83 0.16
N GLU A 102 -6.36 -10.15 0.29
CA GLU A 102 -5.07 -10.69 -0.14
C GLU A 102 -4.68 -11.95 0.65
N LEU A 103 -5.01 -12.02 1.93
CA LEU A 103 -4.87 -13.24 2.73
C LEU A 103 -5.80 -14.35 2.24
N GLY A 104 -6.96 -14.03 1.68
CA GLY A 104 -7.82 -14.97 0.98
C GLY A 104 -7.07 -15.66 -0.16
N HIS A 105 -6.34 -14.93 -0.99
CA HIS A 105 -5.46 -15.49 -2.03
C HIS A 105 -4.35 -16.36 -1.44
N VAL A 106 -3.70 -15.93 -0.35
CA VAL A 106 -2.68 -16.75 0.35
C VAL A 106 -3.30 -18.08 0.82
N TRP A 107 -4.49 -18.03 1.41
CA TRP A 107 -5.19 -19.24 1.84
C TRP A 107 -5.46 -20.20 0.67
N ILE A 108 -5.93 -19.67 -0.46
CA ILE A 108 -6.18 -20.45 -1.68
C ILE A 108 -4.88 -21.07 -2.20
N PHE A 109 -3.79 -20.30 -2.28
CA PHE A 109 -2.48 -20.80 -2.72
C PHE A 109 -1.99 -21.98 -1.88
N THR A 110 -2.25 -21.97 -0.57
CA THR A 110 -1.76 -23.00 0.34
C THR A 110 -2.67 -24.23 0.41
N HIS A 111 -3.96 -24.11 0.05
CA HIS A 111 -4.94 -25.18 0.17
C HIS A 111 -5.44 -25.71 -1.19
N HIS A 112 -5.70 -24.80 -2.13
CA HIS A 112 -6.31 -25.12 -3.43
C HIS A 112 -5.70 -24.27 -4.54
N PRO A 113 -4.39 -24.44 -4.90
CA PRO A 113 -3.66 -23.52 -5.77
C PRO A 113 -4.24 -23.36 -7.18
N TYR A 114 -5.07 -24.29 -7.62
CA TYR A 114 -5.74 -24.24 -8.93
C TYR A 114 -7.08 -23.49 -8.92
N LEU A 115 -7.56 -23.05 -7.75
CA LEU A 115 -8.86 -22.39 -7.58
C LEU A 115 -8.73 -20.91 -7.27
N GLN A 116 -7.71 -20.24 -7.81
CA GLN A 116 -7.50 -18.82 -7.63
C GLN A 116 -8.61 -18.00 -8.29
N THR A 117 -9.61 -17.61 -7.49
CA THR A 117 -10.71 -16.74 -7.92
C THR A 117 -10.95 -15.63 -6.92
N GLU A 118 -11.35 -14.48 -7.42
CA GLU A 118 -11.73 -13.31 -6.60
C GLU A 118 -12.90 -13.66 -5.64
N GLU A 119 -13.88 -14.42 -6.15
CA GLU A 119 -15.04 -14.82 -5.35
C GLU A 119 -14.63 -15.66 -4.13
N LEU A 120 -13.70 -16.61 -4.31
CA LEU A 120 -13.25 -17.45 -3.20
C LEU A 120 -12.39 -16.64 -2.22
N ALA A 121 -11.51 -15.74 -2.71
CA ALA A 121 -10.74 -14.83 -1.87
C ALA A 121 -11.67 -13.94 -1.01
N ASN A 122 -12.70 -13.36 -1.62
CA ASN A 122 -13.72 -12.59 -0.90
C ASN A 122 -14.45 -13.41 0.15
N ARG A 123 -14.85 -14.63 -0.18
CA ARG A 123 -15.55 -15.54 0.77
C ARG A 123 -14.68 -15.85 1.98
N ILE A 124 -13.38 -16.00 1.79
CA ILE A 124 -12.44 -16.19 2.89
C ILE A 124 -12.30 -14.90 3.70
N ALA A 125 -12.15 -13.75 3.05
CA ALA A 125 -12.04 -12.45 3.69
C ALA A 125 -13.26 -12.13 4.57
N TYR A 126 -14.47 -12.44 4.12
CA TYR A 126 -15.72 -12.23 4.89
C TYR A 126 -15.81 -12.98 6.22
N ARG A 127 -14.89 -13.90 6.49
CA ARG A 127 -14.76 -14.52 7.82
C ARG A 127 -14.13 -13.59 8.86
N ALA A 128 -13.50 -12.50 8.40
CA ALA A 128 -12.74 -11.59 9.24
C ALA A 128 -13.14 -10.11 9.09
N VAL A 129 -13.84 -9.76 8.00
CA VAL A 129 -14.26 -8.39 7.69
C VAL A 129 -15.69 -8.36 7.16
N THR A 130 -16.33 -7.19 7.17
CA THR A 130 -17.70 -7.01 6.68
C THR A 130 -17.75 -6.79 5.16
N SER A 131 -18.89 -7.10 4.53
CA SER A 131 -19.15 -6.75 3.12
C SER A 131 -19.02 -5.25 2.88
N ASP A 132 -19.57 -4.43 3.77
CA ASP A 132 -19.54 -2.97 3.63
C ASP A 132 -18.10 -2.40 3.56
N SER A 133 -17.15 -2.97 4.33
CA SER A 133 -15.76 -2.56 4.24
C SER A 133 -15.10 -2.99 2.91
N MET A 134 -15.47 -4.16 2.39
CA MET A 134 -15.02 -4.61 1.08
C MET A 134 -15.59 -3.74 -0.05
N ASP A 135 -16.87 -3.38 0.02
CA ASP A 135 -17.51 -2.53 -0.98
C ASP A 135 -16.86 -1.14 -1.04
N ARG A 136 -16.54 -0.54 0.11
CA ARG A 136 -15.79 0.73 0.15
C ARG A 136 -14.41 0.62 -0.50
N VAL A 137 -13.72 -0.49 -0.29
CA VAL A 137 -12.41 -0.74 -0.93
C VAL A 137 -12.57 -0.82 -2.44
N TYR A 138 -13.55 -1.55 -2.95
CA TYR A 138 -13.81 -1.65 -4.39
C TYR A 138 -14.16 -0.29 -5.02
N GLU A 139 -14.90 0.56 -4.32
CA GLU A 139 -15.16 1.94 -4.77
C GLU A 139 -13.86 2.76 -4.87
N LYS A 140 -12.98 2.67 -3.87
CA LYS A 140 -11.69 3.35 -3.89
C LYS A 140 -10.77 2.83 -5.00
N LEU A 141 -10.74 1.53 -5.25
CA LEU A 141 -10.00 0.92 -6.36
C LEU A 141 -10.51 1.42 -7.71
N ARG A 142 -11.82 1.47 -7.93
CA ARG A 142 -12.43 2.01 -9.15
C ARG A 142 -12.05 3.49 -9.36
N SER A 143 -12.15 4.29 -8.33
CA SER A 143 -11.79 5.71 -8.37
C SER A 143 -10.32 5.91 -8.74
N ARG A 144 -9.44 5.07 -8.19
CA ARG A 144 -7.99 5.10 -8.48
C ARG A 144 -7.70 4.75 -9.95
N GLN A 145 -8.35 3.72 -10.48
CA GLN A 145 -8.18 3.28 -11.87
C GLN A 145 -8.67 4.34 -12.87
N ILE A 146 -9.80 4.98 -12.62
CA ILE A 146 -10.33 6.08 -13.45
C ILE A 146 -9.32 7.24 -13.49
N SER A 147 -8.81 7.64 -12.33
CA SER A 147 -7.84 8.73 -12.22
C SER A 147 -6.54 8.41 -12.99
N ALA A 148 -6.03 7.20 -12.86
CA ALA A 148 -4.84 6.76 -13.58
C ALA A 148 -5.06 6.71 -15.11
N GLY A 149 -6.20 6.24 -15.57
CA GLY A 149 -6.57 6.21 -16.98
C GLY A 149 -6.72 7.62 -17.58
N SER A 150 -7.30 8.56 -16.84
CA SER A 150 -7.45 9.96 -17.25
C SER A 150 -6.10 10.66 -17.40
N MET A 151 -5.16 10.43 -16.46
CA MET A 151 -3.80 10.99 -16.54
C MET A 151 -3.03 10.43 -17.74
N ALA A 152 -3.14 9.12 -18.02
CA ALA A 152 -2.48 8.49 -19.16
C ALA A 152 -3.03 9.00 -20.51
N ALA A 153 -4.32 9.33 -20.59
CA ALA A 153 -4.94 9.90 -21.78
C ALA A 153 -4.48 11.35 -22.03
N SER A 154 -4.33 12.16 -20.98
CA SER A 154 -3.88 13.56 -21.11
C SER A 154 -2.41 13.68 -21.55
N VAL A 155 -1.55 12.76 -21.16
CA VAL A 155 -0.13 12.73 -21.57
C VAL A 155 0.05 12.35 -23.03
N ARG A 156 -0.88 11.60 -23.64
CA ARG A 156 -0.83 11.21 -25.08
C ARG A 156 -1.28 12.31 -26.03
N LEU A 157 -1.85 13.40 -25.55
CA LEU A 157 -2.38 14.52 -26.35
C LEU A 157 -1.44 15.75 -26.35
N GLN A 158 -0.25 15.66 -25.76
CA GLN A 158 0.83 16.64 -25.82
C GLN A 158 2.01 16.14 -26.64
#